data_7b0beedacddad8bb8e99d13340ff33d6
#
_entry.id   7b0beedacddad8bb8e99d13340ff33d6
#
_cell.length_a   1.000
_cell.length_b   1.000
_cell.length_c   1.000
_cell.angle_alpha   90.00
_cell.angle_beta   90.00
_cell.angle_gamma   90.00
#
_symmetry.space_group_name_H-M   'P 1'
#
loop_
_entity.id
_entity.type
_entity.pdbx_description
1 polymer ?
#
loop_
_entity_poly.entity_id
_entity_poly.type
_entity_poly.pdbx_seq_one_letter_code
_entity_poly.pdbx_strand_id
1 'polypeptide(L)'
;MNQNDKTISLTVASNPQYLKLVRSVILQAGMLMDFSEKICRDITLAVDEAMTNIIKHSYKNDYTKQIIITIHFYKAYLELNLQDFGEKVNPKTIKPRKLSEVKPGGLGVFFINNIMDTVEYDCSPEQGTILRLKKFNTTDTKNSTLNEGEQCTLS
;
A
#
# COMPACT_ATOMS: atom_id res chain seq x y z
N MET A 1 -5.89 10.53 -24.89
CA MET A 1 -6.25 11.50 -23.85
C MET A 1 -5.46 11.14 -22.62
N ASN A 2 -4.56 12.01 -22.19
CA ASN A 2 -3.80 11.82 -20.98
C ASN A 2 -4.77 11.76 -19.82
N GLN A 3 -4.94 10.59 -19.20
CA GLN A 3 -5.46 10.53 -17.84
C GLN A 3 -4.44 11.31 -17.00
N ASN A 4 -4.82 12.47 -16.51
CA ASN A 4 -4.07 13.14 -15.47
C ASN A 4 -4.05 12.18 -14.29
N ASP A 5 -2.96 11.45 -14.16
CA ASP A 5 -2.71 10.62 -12.98
C ASP A 5 -2.71 11.55 -11.78
N LYS A 6 -3.80 11.51 -11.03
CA LYS A 6 -3.90 12.28 -9.80
C LYS A 6 -2.93 11.66 -8.82
N THR A 7 -1.92 12.41 -8.46
CA THR A 7 -0.84 11.94 -7.57
C THR A 7 -0.69 12.90 -6.41
N ILE A 8 -0.52 12.35 -5.22
CA ILE A 8 -0.16 13.09 -4.00
C ILE A 8 1.18 12.52 -3.52
N SER A 9 2.13 13.38 -3.19
CA SER A 9 3.39 12.99 -2.59
C SER A 9 3.57 13.64 -1.23
N LEU A 10 3.98 12.83 -0.26
CA LEU A 10 4.30 13.24 1.10
C LEU A 10 5.75 12.88 1.39
N THR A 11 6.48 13.81 1.97
CA THR A 11 7.81 13.54 2.51
C THR A 11 7.77 13.79 4.00
N VAL A 12 8.11 12.76 4.77
CA VAL A 12 8.12 12.81 6.24
C VAL A 12 9.45 12.30 6.79
N ALA A 13 9.84 12.79 7.97
CA ALA A 13 10.94 12.17 8.69
C ALA A 13 10.49 10.79 9.25
N SER A 14 11.45 9.89 9.43
CA SER A 14 11.24 8.53 9.97
C SER A 14 10.90 8.52 11.46
N ASN A 15 10.24 9.55 11.95
CA ASN A 15 9.84 9.70 13.34
C ASN A 15 8.42 9.16 13.56
N PRO A 16 8.20 8.23 14.51
CA PRO A 16 6.90 7.62 14.77
C PRO A 16 5.77 8.64 15.05
N GLN A 17 6.09 9.83 15.55
CA GLN A 17 5.08 10.86 15.81
C GLN A 17 4.32 11.30 14.54
N TYR A 18 4.94 11.19 13.35
CA TYR A 18 4.32 11.58 12.08
C TYR A 18 3.41 10.51 11.48
N LEU A 19 3.41 9.28 12.03
CA LEU A 19 2.51 8.21 11.59
C LEU A 19 1.04 8.64 11.68
N LYS A 20 0.67 9.44 12.66
CA LYS A 20 -0.70 9.95 12.82
C LYS A 20 -1.15 10.80 11.62
N LEU A 21 -0.25 11.65 11.10
CA LEU A 21 -0.53 12.49 9.93
C LEU A 21 -0.67 11.63 8.68
N VAL A 22 0.26 10.68 8.50
CA VAL A 22 0.22 9.76 7.35
C VAL A 22 -1.07 8.94 7.37
N ARG A 23 -1.47 8.38 8.52
CA ARG A 23 -2.75 7.65 8.67
C ARG A 23 -3.94 8.49 8.19
N SER A 24 -3.99 9.77 8.60
CA SER A 24 -5.09 10.65 8.20
C SER A 24 -5.13 10.85 6.68
N VAL A 25 -3.98 11.04 6.04
CA VAL A 25 -3.91 11.21 4.58
C VAL A 25 -4.30 9.93 3.86
N ILE A 26 -3.80 8.76 4.29
CA ILE A 26 -4.13 7.47 3.68
C ILE A 26 -5.62 7.14 3.82
N LEU A 27 -6.21 7.42 4.99
CA LEU A 27 -7.64 7.24 5.20
C LEU A 27 -8.46 8.10 4.22
N GLN A 28 -8.11 9.37 4.06
CA GLN A 28 -8.78 10.27 3.11
C GLN A 28 -8.57 9.83 1.65
N ALA A 29 -7.37 9.36 1.30
CA ALA A 29 -7.10 8.81 -0.03
C ALA A 29 -7.99 7.59 -0.35
N GLY A 30 -8.19 6.70 0.62
CA GLY A 30 -9.12 5.58 0.46
C GLY A 30 -10.58 6.04 0.27
N MET A 31 -11.01 7.05 1.00
CA MET A 31 -12.36 7.63 0.86
C MET A 31 -12.55 8.28 -0.52
N LEU A 32 -11.52 8.96 -1.07
CA LEU A 32 -11.55 9.52 -2.43
C LEU A 32 -11.68 8.46 -3.53
N MET A 33 -11.34 7.21 -3.22
CA MET A 33 -11.52 6.05 -4.10
C MET A 33 -12.84 5.33 -3.88
N ASP A 34 -13.74 5.88 -3.09
CA ASP A 34 -15.02 5.28 -2.71
C ASP A 34 -14.90 3.90 -2.04
N PHE A 35 -13.76 3.62 -1.42
CA PHE A 35 -13.61 2.41 -0.61
C PHE A 35 -14.48 2.48 0.66
N SER A 36 -14.98 1.30 1.09
CA SER A 36 -15.68 1.22 2.36
C SER A 36 -14.78 1.65 3.52
N GLU A 37 -15.37 2.13 4.59
CA GLU A 37 -14.64 2.57 5.79
C GLU A 37 -13.72 1.46 6.35
N LYS A 38 -14.18 0.19 6.27
CA LYS A 38 -13.36 -0.97 6.65
C LYS A 38 -12.12 -1.07 5.77
N ILE A 39 -12.26 -1.01 4.45
CA ILE A 39 -11.13 -1.08 3.52
C ILE A 39 -10.17 0.08 3.75
N CYS A 40 -10.67 1.30 3.95
CA CYS A 40 -9.83 2.46 4.25
C CYS A 40 -9.00 2.25 5.52
N ARG A 41 -9.59 1.70 6.60
CA ARG A 41 -8.86 1.36 7.83
C ARG A 41 -7.83 0.25 7.61
N ASP A 42 -8.19 -0.78 6.85
CA ASP A 42 -7.28 -1.89 6.53
C ASP A 42 -6.06 -1.39 5.74
N ILE A 43 -6.25 -0.55 4.70
CA ILE A 43 -5.15 0.07 3.94
C ILE A 43 -4.27 0.94 4.87
N THR A 44 -4.89 1.72 5.74
CA THR A 44 -4.17 2.56 6.71
C THR A 44 -3.28 1.71 7.62
N LEU A 45 -3.79 0.56 8.09
CA LEU A 45 -3.02 -0.39 8.90
C LEU A 45 -1.84 -0.96 8.11
N ALA A 46 -2.03 -1.34 6.85
CA ALA A 46 -0.96 -1.87 6.01
C ALA A 46 0.18 -0.85 5.81
N VAL A 47 -0.17 0.43 5.58
CA VAL A 47 0.82 1.52 5.44
C VAL A 47 1.53 1.78 6.77
N ASP A 48 0.82 1.75 7.88
CA ASP A 48 1.39 1.94 9.22
C ASP A 48 2.45 0.88 9.55
N GLU A 49 2.14 -0.38 9.26
CA GLU A 49 3.07 -1.50 9.39
C GLU A 49 4.28 -1.36 8.46
N ALA A 50 4.06 -0.96 7.20
CA ALA A 50 5.13 -0.73 6.24
C ALA A 50 6.08 0.38 6.71
N MET A 51 5.56 1.51 7.17
CA MET A 51 6.36 2.61 7.71
C MET A 51 7.12 2.20 8.98
N THR A 52 6.46 1.46 9.86
CA THR A 52 7.09 0.93 11.08
C THR A 52 8.27 0.01 10.73
N ASN A 53 8.11 -0.82 9.69
CA ASN A 53 9.19 -1.68 9.20
C ASN A 53 10.36 -0.87 8.62
N ILE A 54 10.10 0.18 7.84
CA ILE A 54 11.14 1.10 7.36
C ILE A 54 11.89 1.71 8.53
N ILE A 55 11.19 2.29 9.50
CA ILE A 55 11.80 2.95 10.67
C ILE A 55 12.68 1.98 11.46
N LYS A 56 12.18 0.79 11.74
CA LYS A 56 12.88 -0.20 12.58
C LYS A 56 14.01 -0.92 11.86
N HIS A 57 13.78 -1.32 10.61
CA HIS A 57 14.66 -2.25 9.90
C HIS A 57 15.57 -1.55 8.89
N SER A 58 15.06 -0.65 8.03
CA SER A 58 15.87 0.09 7.08
C SER A 58 16.68 1.18 7.76
N TYR A 59 16.10 1.88 8.72
CA TYR A 59 16.72 3.03 9.38
C TYR A 59 17.21 2.77 10.79
N LYS A 60 16.94 1.58 11.35
CA LYS A 60 17.42 1.17 12.69
C LYS A 60 17.08 2.17 13.79
N ASN A 61 15.87 2.76 13.69
CA ASN A 61 15.34 3.81 14.56
C ASN A 61 16.12 5.15 14.48
N ASP A 62 16.80 5.42 13.37
CA ASP A 62 17.26 6.78 13.07
C ASP A 62 16.08 7.61 12.58
N TYR A 63 15.56 8.48 13.44
CA TYR A 63 14.35 9.28 13.20
C TYR A 63 14.58 10.53 12.34
N THR A 64 15.81 10.75 11.88
CA THR A 64 16.19 11.89 11.05
C THR A 64 16.13 11.61 9.56
N LYS A 65 15.93 10.34 9.19
CA LYS A 65 15.88 9.90 7.80
C LYS A 65 14.54 10.27 7.14
N GLN A 66 14.51 10.23 5.84
CA GLN A 66 13.37 10.63 5.03
C GLN A 66 12.61 9.41 4.51
N ILE A 67 11.28 9.46 4.55
CA ILE A 67 10.40 8.51 3.87
C ILE A 67 9.54 9.30 2.90
N ILE A 68 9.49 8.87 1.63
CA ILE A 68 8.62 9.46 0.62
C ILE A 68 7.46 8.50 0.38
N ILE A 69 6.24 9.01 0.50
CA ILE A 69 5.02 8.28 0.24
C ILE A 69 4.34 8.91 -0.97
N THR A 70 4.18 8.16 -2.05
CA THR A 70 3.48 8.62 -3.24
C THR A 70 2.19 7.84 -3.40
N ILE A 71 1.08 8.55 -3.55
CA ILE A 71 -0.27 8.01 -3.69
C ILE A 71 -0.72 8.28 -5.12
N HIS A 72 -0.98 7.24 -5.89
CA HIS A 72 -1.49 7.33 -7.26
C HIS A 72 -2.95 6.86 -7.30
N PHE A 73 -3.81 7.68 -7.86
CA PHE A 73 -5.24 7.41 -7.99
C PHE A 73 -5.54 6.97 -9.42
N TYR A 74 -5.67 5.67 -9.63
CA TYR A 74 -6.15 5.11 -10.89
C TYR A 74 -7.64 4.82 -10.81
N LYS A 75 -8.32 4.71 -11.97
CA LYS A 75 -9.75 4.41 -11.98
C LYS A 75 -10.09 3.09 -11.27
N ALA A 76 -9.28 2.05 -11.47
CA ALA A 76 -9.54 0.71 -10.98
C ALA A 76 -8.86 0.37 -9.65
N TYR A 77 -7.86 1.15 -9.21
CA TYR A 77 -7.09 0.85 -8.00
C TYR A 77 -6.40 2.08 -7.43
N LEU A 78 -6.10 2.01 -6.15
CA LEU A 78 -5.20 2.91 -5.43
C LEU A 78 -3.82 2.26 -5.38
N GLU A 79 -2.77 2.99 -5.76
CA GLU A 79 -1.38 2.56 -5.60
C GLU A 79 -0.65 3.46 -4.61
N LEU A 80 0.04 2.84 -3.68
CA LEU A 80 0.82 3.50 -2.64
C LEU A 80 2.28 3.06 -2.78
N ASN A 81 3.19 4.00 -2.98
CA ASN A 81 4.61 3.74 -3.06
C ASN A 81 5.29 4.36 -1.84
N LEU A 82 5.95 3.51 -1.04
CA LEU A 82 6.74 3.94 0.12
C LEU A 82 8.22 3.76 -0.22
N GLN A 83 8.95 4.86 -0.33
CA GLN A 83 10.38 4.87 -0.63
C GLN A 83 11.18 5.20 0.62
N ASP A 84 12.14 4.36 0.94
CA ASP A 84 13.20 4.61 1.90
C ASP A 84 14.56 4.70 1.21
N PHE A 85 15.55 5.19 1.95
CA PHE A 85 16.94 5.38 1.52
C PHE A 85 17.91 4.66 2.46
N GLY A 86 17.43 3.63 3.14
CA GLY A 86 18.21 2.83 4.07
C GLY A 86 18.98 1.69 3.42
N GLU A 87 19.29 0.68 4.21
CA GLU A 87 19.90 -0.54 3.71
C GLU A 87 18.91 -1.27 2.80
N LYS A 88 19.39 -1.79 1.66
CA LYS A 88 18.54 -2.54 0.73
C LYS A 88 17.97 -3.77 1.39
N VAL A 89 16.68 -3.94 1.27
CA VAL A 89 15.99 -5.15 1.69
C VAL A 89 16.31 -6.28 0.69
N ASN A 90 16.65 -7.46 1.18
CA ASN A 90 16.74 -8.64 0.33
C ASN A 90 15.32 -9.24 0.18
N PRO A 91 14.68 -9.19 -1.01
CA PRO A 91 13.32 -9.68 -1.20
C PRO A 91 13.14 -11.15 -0.81
N LYS A 92 14.22 -11.95 -0.89
CA LYS A 92 14.21 -13.37 -0.53
C LYS A 92 14.09 -13.61 0.98
N THR A 93 14.40 -12.60 1.81
CA THR A 93 14.29 -12.68 3.27
C THR A 93 12.96 -12.19 3.80
N ILE A 94 12.18 -11.48 2.96
CA ILE A 94 10.83 -11.02 3.29
C ILE A 94 9.86 -12.18 3.03
N LYS A 95 9.72 -13.10 3.99
CA LYS A 95 8.71 -14.16 3.92
C LYS A 95 7.55 -13.81 4.84
N PRO A 96 6.29 -13.83 4.34
CA PRO A 96 5.14 -13.85 5.23
C PRO A 96 5.21 -15.13 6.07
N ARG A 97 5.30 -15.00 7.39
CA ARG A 97 5.29 -16.14 8.30
C ARG A 97 3.86 -16.63 8.47
N LYS A 98 3.68 -17.95 8.53
CA LYS A 98 2.39 -18.54 8.87
C LYS A 98 1.99 -18.12 10.28
N LEU A 99 0.69 -17.86 10.51
CA LEU A 99 0.13 -17.49 11.83
C LEU A 99 0.49 -18.47 12.96
N SER A 100 0.82 -19.73 12.64
CA SER A 100 1.24 -20.75 13.59
C SER A 100 2.66 -20.54 14.15
N GLU A 101 3.46 -19.64 13.58
CA GLU A 101 4.83 -19.35 14.00
C GLU A 101 4.95 -17.93 14.59
N VAL A 102 4.05 -17.57 15.51
CA VAL A 102 3.99 -16.25 16.11
C VAL A 102 5.23 -15.99 16.96
N LYS A 103 6.25 -15.40 16.34
CA LYS A 103 7.32 -14.69 17.03
C LYS A 103 7.14 -13.18 16.80
N PRO A 104 7.46 -12.31 17.79
CA PRO A 104 7.39 -10.87 17.59
C PRO A 104 8.23 -10.46 16.38
N GLY A 105 7.63 -9.77 15.38
CA GLY A 105 8.33 -9.22 14.21
C GLY A 105 7.97 -9.79 12.83
N GLY A 106 7.01 -10.73 12.71
CA GLY A 106 6.56 -11.27 11.42
C GLY A 106 5.12 -10.96 11.04
N LEU A 107 4.35 -10.39 11.97
CA LEU A 107 2.92 -10.11 11.78
C LEU A 107 2.67 -8.96 10.81
N GLY A 108 3.52 -7.94 10.79
CA GLY A 108 3.32 -6.76 9.94
C GLY A 108 3.33 -7.09 8.44
N VAL A 109 4.32 -7.88 7.98
CA VAL A 109 4.39 -8.33 6.57
C VAL A 109 3.20 -9.22 6.22
N PHE A 110 2.74 -10.06 7.16
CA PHE A 110 1.54 -10.87 6.99
C PHE A 110 0.30 -9.99 6.79
N PHE A 111 0.09 -8.96 7.62
CA PHE A 111 -1.03 -8.03 7.49
C PHE A 111 -0.99 -7.28 6.16
N ILE A 112 0.18 -6.75 5.75
CA ILE A 112 0.33 -6.05 4.48
C ILE A 112 -0.12 -6.97 3.32
N ASN A 113 0.36 -8.22 3.28
CA ASN A 113 0.04 -9.16 2.20
C ASN A 113 -1.42 -9.65 2.21
N ASN A 114 -2.10 -9.65 3.37
CA ASN A 114 -3.52 -10.03 3.44
C ASN A 114 -4.47 -8.86 3.13
N ILE A 115 -4.04 -7.63 3.37
CA ILE A 115 -4.85 -6.44 3.15
C ILE A 115 -4.75 -5.98 1.69
N MET A 116 -3.52 -5.90 1.16
CA MET A 116 -3.27 -5.37 -0.17
C MET A 116 -3.39 -6.48 -1.23
N ASP A 117 -3.88 -6.11 -2.41
CA ASP A 117 -4.07 -7.06 -3.51
C ASP A 117 -2.76 -7.35 -4.24
N THR A 118 -1.84 -6.38 -4.28
CA THR A 118 -0.45 -6.61 -4.71
C THR A 118 0.54 -5.93 -3.75
N VAL A 119 1.66 -6.61 -3.52
CA VAL A 119 2.78 -6.14 -2.68
C VAL A 119 4.08 -6.45 -3.42
N GLU A 120 4.80 -5.41 -3.83
CA GLU A 120 6.03 -5.53 -4.60
C GLU A 120 7.15 -4.72 -3.95
N TYR A 121 8.35 -5.32 -3.84
CA TYR A 121 9.55 -4.64 -3.37
C TYR A 121 10.47 -4.37 -4.56
N ASP A 122 10.64 -3.10 -4.91
CA ASP A 122 11.55 -2.65 -5.94
C ASP A 122 12.88 -2.24 -5.31
N CYS A 123 13.92 -3.05 -5.53
CA CYS A 123 15.28 -2.82 -5.04
C CYS A 123 16.20 -2.25 -6.14
N SER A 124 15.64 -1.77 -7.26
CA SER A 124 16.40 -1.18 -8.38
C SER A 124 17.06 0.17 -8.07
N PRO A 125 16.52 1.05 -7.18
CA PRO A 125 17.20 2.27 -6.79
C PRO A 125 18.62 2.01 -6.28
N GLU A 126 19.54 2.94 -6.49
CA GLU A 126 20.93 2.81 -5.99
C GLU A 126 20.97 2.64 -4.47
N GLN A 127 20.07 3.33 -3.77
CA GLN A 127 19.95 3.30 -2.32
C GLN A 127 18.50 3.09 -1.90
N GLY A 128 18.29 2.24 -0.89
CA GLY A 128 16.99 1.96 -0.32
C GLY A 128 16.10 1.05 -1.16
N THR A 129 14.82 1.12 -0.88
CA THR A 129 13.79 0.25 -1.46
C THR A 129 12.51 1.06 -1.71
N ILE A 130 11.76 0.70 -2.74
CA ILE A 130 10.40 1.18 -2.96
C ILE A 130 9.44 0.01 -2.72
N LEU A 131 8.61 0.12 -1.71
CA LEU A 131 7.49 -0.80 -1.50
C LEU A 131 6.26 -0.28 -2.25
N ARG A 132 5.76 -1.06 -3.21
CA ARG A 132 4.56 -0.76 -4.00
C ARG A 132 3.39 -1.60 -3.50
N LEU A 133 2.32 -0.94 -3.12
CA LEU A 133 1.10 -1.54 -2.61
C LEU A 133 -0.07 -1.14 -3.51
N LYS A 134 -0.90 -2.11 -3.95
CA LYS A 134 -2.11 -1.81 -4.72
C LYS A 134 -3.34 -2.38 -4.04
N LYS A 135 -4.41 -1.60 -4.07
CA LYS A 135 -5.75 -2.02 -3.65
C LYS A 135 -6.75 -1.74 -4.75
N PHE A 136 -7.38 -2.79 -5.29
CA PHE A 136 -8.35 -2.68 -6.37
C PHE A 136 -9.73 -2.26 -5.84
N ASN A 137 -10.41 -1.42 -6.63
CA ASN A 137 -11.79 -1.08 -6.36
C ASN A 137 -12.70 -2.16 -6.96
N THR A 138 -13.25 -3.03 -6.11
CA THR A 138 -14.11 -4.16 -6.53
C THR A 138 -15.50 -3.75 -7.01
N THR A 139 -15.86 -2.45 -6.94
CA THR A 139 -17.16 -1.97 -7.43
C THR A 139 -17.26 -1.96 -8.95
N ASP A 140 -16.15 -1.85 -9.68
CA ASP A 140 -16.15 -1.84 -11.15
C ASP A 140 -16.32 -3.24 -11.77
N THR A 141 -16.03 -4.33 -11.05
CA THR A 141 -16.18 -5.71 -11.56
C THR A 141 -17.63 -6.21 -11.56
N LYS A 142 -18.53 -5.61 -10.78
CA LYS A 142 -19.95 -6.01 -10.77
C LYS A 142 -20.77 -5.40 -11.92
N ASN A 143 -20.31 -4.33 -12.54
CA ASN A 143 -21.02 -3.70 -13.67
C ASN A 143 -20.63 -4.26 -15.04
N SER A 144 -19.54 -5.01 -15.15
CA SER A 144 -19.15 -5.65 -16.43
C SER A 144 -19.79 -7.01 -16.67
N THR A 145 -20.33 -7.65 -15.63
CA THR A 145 -20.98 -8.96 -15.73
C THR A 145 -22.51 -8.90 -15.93
N LEU A 146 -23.12 -7.71 -15.86
CA LEU A 146 -24.56 -7.55 -16.04
C LEU A 146 -24.98 -7.15 -17.46
N ASN A 147 -24.04 -6.91 -18.38
CA ASN A 147 -24.35 -6.51 -19.77
C ASN A 147 -24.15 -7.59 -20.84
N GLU A 148 -23.87 -8.83 -20.47
CA GLU A 148 -23.77 -9.95 -21.45
C GLU A 148 -24.91 -10.95 -21.39
N GLY A 149 -26.07 -10.59 -20.83
CA GLY A 149 -27.18 -11.50 -20.59
C GLY A 149 -28.50 -11.22 -21.33
N GLU A 150 -28.54 -10.31 -22.31
CA GLU A 150 -29.78 -10.12 -23.09
C GLU A 150 -29.50 -9.88 -24.58
N GLN A 151 -29.17 -10.94 -25.28
CA GLN A 151 -29.43 -11.07 -26.72
C GLN A 151 -29.48 -12.55 -27.08
N CYS A 152 -30.62 -13.15 -26.96
CA CYS A 152 -31.05 -14.21 -27.90
C CYS A 152 -32.54 -14.51 -27.81
N THR A 153 -33.11 -14.51 -28.99
CA THR A 153 -34.34 -15.15 -29.49
C THR A 153 -35.64 -14.36 -29.45
N LEU A 154 -35.96 -13.83 -30.62
CA LEU A 154 -37.31 -13.95 -31.21
C LEU A 154 -37.13 -14.15 -32.73
N SER A 155 -37.42 -15.31 -33.18
CA SER A 155 -37.89 -15.61 -34.52
C SER A 155 -39.06 -16.54 -34.39
#